data_0c84e95244412a49a797ea275a031b93
#
_entry.id   0c84e95244412a49a797ea275a031b93
#
_cell.length_a   1.000
_cell.length_b   1.000
_cell.length_c   1.000
_cell.angle_alpha   90.00
_cell.angle_beta   90.00
_cell.angle_gamma   90.00
#
_symmetry.space_group_name_H-M   'P 1'
#
loop_
_entity.id
_entity.type
_entity.pdbx_description
1 polymer ?
#
loop_
_entity_poly.entity_id
_entity_poly.type
_entity_poly.pdbx_seq_one_letter_code
_entity_poly.pdbx_strand_id
1 'polypeptide(L)'
;MNIIIFNHFMKTNKLNFAVFGLKQIMVLVALCLLSSGFVACSDDDEEPEIPAEAKSFYLINNSTAANDWVYFSFSKGDSVVIDKANAAKDQTWDIAFQRFYIRTNSGTSGEGQGGALDTKETAFDKVTVVPTSGFIADTKVDMMTIMGKFEERSANTAFQVLDRPVWAWFDAPAPGDMQWHYNKNVFIIKTADGKHYAKIIMKQYKSDDGKESGHIKFDYVYPFK
;
A
#
# COMPACT_ATOMS: atom_id res chain seq x y z
N MET A 1 8.42 48.29 38.63
CA MET A 1 9.04 49.64 38.62
C MET A 1 9.93 49.70 37.39
N ASN A 2 9.65 50.63 36.54
CA ASN A 2 10.25 51.08 35.28
C ASN A 2 9.64 50.55 34.00
N ILE A 3 8.62 51.29 33.61
CA ILE A 3 8.14 51.57 32.25
C ILE A 3 9.20 52.44 31.57
N ILE A 4 9.64 52.07 30.35
CA ILE A 4 10.27 53.04 29.45
C ILE A 4 9.56 52.93 28.10
N ILE A 5 8.93 54.03 27.79
CA ILE A 5 8.28 54.47 26.58
C ILE A 5 9.33 54.65 25.46
N PHE A 6 9.06 54.14 24.28
CA PHE A 6 9.66 54.65 23.04
C PHE A 6 8.57 54.99 22.03
N ASN A 7 8.10 56.21 22.14
CA ASN A 7 7.50 56.96 21.03
C ASN A 7 8.64 57.66 20.30
N HIS A 8 8.80 57.45 19.04
CA HIS A 8 9.08 58.52 18.07
C HIS A 8 9.49 57.91 16.72
N PHE A 9 8.73 58.07 15.67
CA PHE A 9 9.03 58.73 14.42
C PHE A 9 8.01 58.32 13.35
N MET A 10 6.89 59.02 13.36
CA MET A 10 6.15 59.20 12.11
C MET A 10 6.77 60.36 11.34
N LYS A 11 7.46 60.05 10.28
CA LYS A 11 7.84 61.05 9.28
C LYS A 11 7.04 60.75 8.02
N THR A 12 6.06 61.57 7.77
CA THR A 12 5.25 61.65 6.56
C THR A 12 6.14 61.99 5.35
N ASN A 13 6.35 61.06 4.46
CA ASN A 13 6.82 61.38 3.12
C ASN A 13 5.59 61.35 2.15
N LYS A 14 5.21 62.57 1.77
CA LYS A 14 4.29 62.77 0.63
C LYS A 14 4.99 62.28 -0.63
N LEU A 15 4.55 61.11 -1.13
CA LEU A 15 4.99 60.65 -2.43
C LEU A 15 4.16 61.37 -3.52
N ASN A 16 4.81 62.21 -4.32
CA ASN A 16 4.21 62.82 -5.49
C ASN A 16 3.95 61.74 -6.54
N PHE A 17 2.69 61.53 -6.85
CA PHE A 17 2.27 60.74 -7.99
C PHE A 17 2.61 61.54 -9.27
N ALA A 18 3.74 61.25 -9.88
CA ALA A 18 4.03 61.63 -11.24
C ALA A 18 3.54 60.52 -12.16
N VAL A 19 2.76 60.91 -13.15
CA VAL A 19 2.13 60.10 -14.18
C VAL A 19 3.17 59.25 -14.89
N PHE A 20 3.27 57.98 -14.54
CA PHE A 20 3.99 57.01 -15.35
C PHE A 20 3.02 56.37 -16.36
N GLY A 21 3.40 56.53 -17.63
CA GLY A 21 2.56 56.13 -18.75
C GLY A 21 2.22 54.64 -18.82
N LEU A 22 1.07 54.36 -19.33
CA LEU A 22 0.40 53.04 -19.48
C LEU A 22 1.29 51.94 -20.11
N LYS A 23 2.40 52.29 -20.75
CA LYS A 23 3.35 51.36 -21.35
C LYS A 23 4.28 50.65 -20.37
N GLN A 24 4.54 51.23 -19.18
CA GLN A 24 5.39 50.59 -18.17
C GLN A 24 4.64 49.58 -17.31
N ILE A 25 3.33 49.70 -17.18
CA ILE A 25 2.48 48.74 -16.44
C ILE A 25 2.40 47.40 -17.19
N MET A 26 2.39 47.43 -18.53
CA MET A 26 2.39 46.20 -19.34
C MET A 26 3.72 45.41 -19.26
N VAL A 27 4.86 46.07 -19.07
CA VAL A 27 6.14 45.38 -18.92
C VAL A 27 6.28 44.72 -17.55
N LEU A 28 5.72 45.31 -16.50
CA LEU A 28 5.72 44.74 -15.15
C LEU A 28 4.78 43.51 -15.02
N VAL A 29 3.64 43.52 -15.73
CA VAL A 29 2.72 42.35 -15.77
C VAL A 29 3.33 41.21 -16.60
N ALA A 30 4.08 41.52 -17.67
CA ALA A 30 4.77 40.48 -18.46
C ALA A 30 5.93 39.83 -17.69
N LEU A 31 6.58 40.55 -16.78
CA LEU A 31 7.69 40.00 -15.96
C LEU A 31 7.20 39.11 -14.82
N CYS A 32 5.99 39.34 -14.32
CA CYS A 32 5.38 38.49 -13.29
C CYS A 32 4.85 37.14 -13.82
N LEU A 33 4.65 36.99 -15.13
CA LEU A 33 4.19 35.76 -15.76
C LEU A 33 5.34 34.79 -16.14
N LEU A 34 6.60 35.19 -15.98
CA LEU A 34 7.76 34.35 -16.27
C LEU A 34 8.43 33.76 -14.99
N SER A 35 7.91 34.04 -13.81
CA SER A 35 8.43 33.53 -12.53
C SER A 35 7.65 32.38 -11.89
N SER A 36 6.69 31.79 -12.60
CA SER A 36 5.92 30.64 -12.11
C SER A 36 6.46 29.30 -12.68
N GLY A 37 7.75 29.10 -12.66
CA GLY A 37 8.40 27.91 -13.20
C GLY A 37 9.41 27.25 -12.25
N PHE A 38 9.26 27.40 -10.94
CA PHE A 38 9.91 26.50 -9.98
C PHE A 38 8.83 25.65 -9.35
N VAL A 39 8.42 24.58 -10.03
CA VAL A 39 7.85 23.43 -9.39
C VAL A 39 8.96 22.88 -8.52
N ALA A 40 8.88 23.08 -7.22
CA ALA A 40 9.60 22.27 -6.27
C ALA A 40 9.20 20.83 -6.57
N CYS A 41 10.13 19.99 -6.98
CA CYS A 41 9.97 18.55 -6.85
C CYS A 41 9.83 18.28 -5.35
N SER A 42 8.60 18.19 -4.87
CA SER A 42 8.33 17.36 -3.72
C SER A 42 8.58 15.93 -4.23
N ASP A 43 9.38 15.18 -3.52
CA ASP A 43 9.38 13.72 -3.59
C ASP A 43 8.01 13.26 -3.04
N ASP A 44 6.94 13.55 -3.78
CA ASP A 44 5.68 12.88 -3.63
C ASP A 44 5.92 11.52 -4.27
N ASP A 45 6.00 10.50 -3.44
CA ASP A 45 5.85 9.11 -3.85
C ASP A 45 4.53 9.02 -4.62
N GLU A 46 4.56 9.17 -5.94
CA GLU A 46 3.38 9.02 -6.78
C GLU A 46 2.81 7.63 -6.55
N GLU A 47 1.63 7.59 -5.94
CA GLU A 47 0.92 6.33 -5.77
C GLU A 47 0.63 5.75 -7.17
N PRO A 48 0.92 4.46 -7.43
CA PRO A 48 0.73 3.86 -8.75
C PRO A 48 -0.69 4.09 -9.26
N GLU A 49 -0.85 4.59 -10.48
CA GLU A 49 -2.16 4.74 -11.10
C GLU A 49 -2.82 3.35 -11.25
N ILE A 50 -4.01 3.21 -10.66
CA ILE A 50 -4.80 1.98 -10.74
C ILE A 50 -5.79 2.14 -11.91
N PRO A 51 -5.83 1.19 -12.87
CA PRO A 51 -6.80 1.22 -13.95
C PRO A 51 -8.24 1.30 -13.44
N ALA A 52 -9.12 1.95 -14.22
CA ALA A 52 -10.53 2.15 -13.83
C ALA A 52 -11.31 0.84 -13.61
N GLU A 53 -10.89 -0.24 -14.24
CA GLU A 53 -11.45 -1.60 -14.06
C GLU A 53 -10.95 -2.31 -12.80
N ALA A 54 -9.98 -1.75 -12.09
CA ALA A 54 -9.51 -2.31 -10.84
C ALA A 54 -10.56 -2.18 -9.74
N LYS A 55 -10.69 -3.22 -8.93
CA LYS A 55 -11.57 -3.27 -7.76
C LYS A 55 -10.74 -3.16 -6.50
N SER A 56 -11.31 -2.56 -5.45
CA SER A 56 -10.70 -2.50 -4.13
C SER A 56 -11.41 -3.46 -3.18
N PHE A 57 -10.63 -4.08 -2.30
CA PHE A 57 -11.15 -4.88 -1.20
C PHE A 57 -10.49 -4.45 0.12
N TYR A 58 -11.31 -4.42 1.19
CA TYR A 58 -10.87 -4.04 2.52
C TYR A 58 -11.37 -5.05 3.54
N LEU A 59 -10.50 -5.45 4.45
CA LEU A 59 -10.83 -6.33 5.55
C LEU A 59 -10.06 -5.95 6.82
N ILE A 60 -10.54 -6.40 7.96
CA ILE A 60 -9.84 -6.26 9.24
C ILE A 60 -9.54 -7.66 9.78
N ASN A 61 -8.26 -7.97 9.97
CA ASN A 61 -7.83 -9.16 10.70
C ASN A 61 -6.48 -8.95 11.39
N ASN A 62 -6.52 -8.74 12.69
CA ASN A 62 -5.32 -8.65 13.54
C ASN A 62 -5.19 -9.87 14.48
N SER A 63 -5.89 -10.94 14.21
CA SER A 63 -5.89 -12.17 15.03
C SER A 63 -4.53 -12.86 14.98
N THR A 64 -4.11 -13.41 16.10
CA THR A 64 -2.93 -14.28 16.23
C THR A 64 -3.28 -15.77 16.36
N ALA A 65 -4.59 -16.11 16.42
CA ALA A 65 -5.04 -17.49 16.51
C ALA A 65 -4.74 -18.26 15.21
N ALA A 66 -4.17 -19.45 15.31
CA ALA A 66 -3.60 -20.19 14.18
C ALA A 66 -4.55 -20.37 12.99
N ASN A 67 -5.84 -20.56 13.25
CA ASN A 67 -6.84 -20.85 12.22
C ASN A 67 -7.77 -19.66 11.92
N ASP A 68 -7.39 -18.46 12.33
CA ASP A 68 -8.26 -17.29 12.16
C ASP A 68 -7.84 -16.46 10.94
N TRP A 69 -8.04 -17.04 9.77
CA TRP A 69 -7.79 -16.42 8.48
C TRP A 69 -9.08 -15.89 7.87
N VAL A 70 -9.00 -14.76 7.19
CA VAL A 70 -10.06 -14.25 6.30
C VAL A 70 -9.73 -14.69 4.90
N TYR A 71 -10.62 -15.47 4.31
CA TYR A 71 -10.48 -16.07 2.98
C TYR A 71 -11.18 -15.21 1.93
N PHE A 72 -10.58 -15.07 0.76
CA PHE A 72 -11.09 -14.28 -0.35
C PHE A 72 -11.09 -15.09 -1.64
N SER A 73 -12.12 -14.88 -2.46
CA SER A 73 -12.24 -15.46 -3.79
C SER A 73 -12.29 -14.37 -4.86
N PHE A 74 -11.37 -14.38 -5.79
CA PHE A 74 -11.35 -13.40 -6.88
C PHE A 74 -12.57 -13.53 -7.79
N SER A 75 -13.06 -14.75 -8.03
CA SER A 75 -14.24 -14.98 -8.86
C SER A 75 -15.52 -14.42 -8.24
N LYS A 76 -15.63 -14.44 -6.91
CA LYS A 76 -16.74 -13.80 -6.18
C LYS A 76 -16.51 -12.30 -5.96
N GLY A 77 -15.25 -11.87 -5.92
CA GLY A 77 -14.86 -10.50 -5.59
C GLY A 77 -15.13 -10.12 -4.14
N ASP A 78 -15.17 -11.12 -3.23
CA ASP A 78 -15.50 -10.94 -1.83
C ASP A 78 -14.88 -12.04 -0.95
N SER A 79 -14.95 -11.83 0.36
CA SER A 79 -14.62 -12.85 1.36
C SER A 79 -15.54 -14.05 1.24
N VAL A 80 -15.01 -15.22 1.60
CA VAL A 80 -15.75 -16.47 1.64
C VAL A 80 -15.70 -17.09 3.02
N VAL A 81 -16.83 -17.60 3.46
CA VAL A 81 -16.92 -18.35 4.72
C VAL A 81 -16.45 -19.78 4.48
N ILE A 82 -15.40 -20.18 5.16
CA ILE A 82 -14.77 -21.50 5.04
C ILE A 82 -14.91 -22.23 6.39
N ASP A 83 -15.24 -23.51 6.31
CA ASP A 83 -15.05 -24.40 7.48
C ASP A 83 -13.54 -24.52 7.74
N LYS A 84 -13.09 -23.92 8.84
CA LYS A 84 -11.67 -23.85 9.22
C LYS A 84 -11.00 -25.22 9.33
N ALA A 85 -11.76 -26.27 9.69
CA ALA A 85 -11.25 -27.64 9.78
C ALA A 85 -10.96 -28.25 8.40
N ASN A 86 -11.65 -27.78 7.37
CA ASN A 86 -11.57 -28.27 5.99
C ASN A 86 -10.95 -27.26 5.02
N ALA A 87 -10.44 -26.15 5.51
CA ALA A 87 -9.95 -25.05 4.69
C ALA A 87 -8.91 -25.49 3.63
N ALA A 88 -8.07 -26.47 3.95
CA ALA A 88 -7.06 -26.98 3.02
C ALA A 88 -7.66 -27.72 1.83
N LYS A 89 -8.85 -28.34 2.00
CA LYS A 89 -9.54 -29.09 0.94
C LYS A 89 -10.53 -28.23 0.15
N ASP A 90 -10.90 -27.09 0.70
CA ASP A 90 -11.86 -26.18 0.08
C ASP A 90 -11.18 -25.42 -1.07
N GLN A 91 -11.73 -25.56 -2.26
CA GLN A 91 -11.22 -24.93 -3.51
C GLN A 91 -11.91 -23.59 -3.81
N THR A 92 -12.78 -23.09 -2.92
CA THR A 92 -13.59 -21.89 -3.18
C THR A 92 -12.88 -20.59 -2.80
N TRP A 93 -11.72 -20.65 -2.20
CA TRP A 93 -10.89 -19.50 -1.86
C TRP A 93 -9.56 -19.51 -2.65
N ASP A 94 -9.05 -18.34 -2.95
CA ASP A 94 -7.81 -18.16 -3.70
C ASP A 94 -6.67 -17.64 -2.86
N ILE A 95 -6.96 -16.67 -1.98
CA ILE A 95 -6.00 -15.99 -1.11
C ILE A 95 -6.62 -15.80 0.28
N ALA A 96 -5.80 -15.80 1.33
CA ALA A 96 -6.27 -15.53 2.67
C ALA A 96 -5.28 -14.67 3.47
N PHE A 97 -5.82 -13.95 4.46
CA PHE A 97 -5.12 -12.92 5.20
C PHE A 97 -5.20 -13.16 6.70
N GLN A 98 -4.07 -13.04 7.37
CA GLN A 98 -3.98 -12.98 8.83
C GLN A 98 -2.88 -11.99 9.21
N ARG A 99 -3.26 -10.85 9.80
CA ARG A 99 -2.32 -9.75 10.00
C ARG A 99 -1.68 -9.36 8.66
N PHE A 100 -0.36 -9.17 8.60
CA PHE A 100 0.36 -8.90 7.35
C PHE A 100 0.80 -10.18 6.61
N TYR A 101 0.46 -11.36 7.11
CA TYR A 101 0.72 -12.62 6.42
C TYR A 101 -0.38 -12.95 5.42
N ILE A 102 0.06 -13.47 4.30
CA ILE A 102 -0.81 -13.82 3.18
C ILE A 102 -0.49 -15.25 2.77
N ARG A 103 -1.52 -16.02 2.47
CA ARG A 103 -1.40 -17.36 1.89
C ARG A 103 -2.28 -17.51 0.68
N THR A 104 -1.87 -18.40 -0.23
CA THR A 104 -2.64 -18.82 -1.39
C THR A 104 -3.17 -20.24 -1.17
N ASN A 105 -4.22 -20.62 -1.90
CA ASN A 105 -4.70 -22.01 -1.87
C ASN A 105 -3.74 -22.89 -2.65
N SER A 106 -2.64 -23.27 -2.00
CA SER A 106 -1.56 -24.05 -2.58
C SER A 106 -0.61 -24.61 -1.51
N GLY A 107 0.22 -25.56 -1.93
CA GLY A 107 1.34 -26.06 -1.11
C GLY A 107 0.91 -26.52 0.28
N THR A 108 1.48 -25.93 1.33
CA THR A 108 1.17 -26.31 2.73
C THR A 108 -0.11 -25.66 3.27
N SER A 109 -0.73 -24.74 2.51
CA SER A 109 -1.96 -24.04 2.92
C SER A 109 -3.24 -24.66 2.36
N GLY A 110 -3.16 -25.32 1.21
CA GLY A 110 -4.33 -25.91 0.56
C GLY A 110 -3.97 -26.86 -0.57
N GLU A 111 -4.95 -27.69 -0.96
CA GLU A 111 -4.83 -28.66 -2.07
C GLU A 111 -5.03 -27.99 -3.45
N GLY A 112 -5.30 -26.69 -3.52
CA GLY A 112 -5.42 -25.93 -4.76
C GLY A 112 -4.08 -25.81 -5.49
N GLN A 113 -4.16 -25.36 -6.74
CA GLN A 113 -3.01 -25.14 -7.62
C GLN A 113 -2.58 -23.67 -7.68
N GLY A 114 -2.94 -22.90 -6.67
CA GLY A 114 -2.65 -21.49 -6.55
C GLY A 114 -1.16 -21.18 -6.41
N GLY A 115 -0.87 -19.92 -6.19
CA GLY A 115 0.48 -19.41 -5.96
C GLY A 115 0.55 -17.91 -6.16
N ALA A 116 1.67 -17.31 -5.73
CA ALA A 116 1.90 -15.89 -5.90
C ALA A 116 3.25 -15.62 -6.55
N LEU A 117 3.35 -14.51 -7.28
CA LEU A 117 4.58 -14.01 -7.86
C LEU A 117 4.69 -12.52 -7.55
N ASP A 118 5.81 -12.11 -6.97
CA ASP A 118 6.18 -10.71 -6.82
C ASP A 118 6.87 -10.25 -8.11
N THR A 119 6.24 -9.36 -8.86
CA THR A 119 6.78 -8.87 -10.13
C THR A 119 7.96 -7.92 -9.97
N LYS A 120 8.18 -7.39 -8.78
CA LYS A 120 9.13 -6.31 -8.48
C LYS A 120 8.80 -4.97 -9.17
N GLU A 121 7.72 -4.91 -9.93
CA GLU A 121 7.21 -3.69 -10.54
C GLU A 121 6.29 -2.98 -9.55
N THR A 122 6.37 -1.67 -9.45
CA THR A 122 5.53 -0.86 -8.55
C THR A 122 4.45 -0.10 -9.30
N ALA A 123 4.58 0.05 -10.62
CA ALA A 123 3.58 0.66 -11.47
C ALA A 123 2.56 -0.40 -11.92
N PHE A 124 1.33 -0.29 -11.43
CA PHE A 124 0.27 -1.28 -11.65
C PHE A 124 -0.07 -1.46 -13.14
N ASP A 125 -0.01 -0.39 -13.92
CA ASP A 125 -0.27 -0.36 -15.36
C ASP A 125 0.85 -1.01 -16.19
N LYS A 126 2.08 -1.07 -15.68
CA LYS A 126 3.22 -1.71 -16.37
C LYS A 126 3.16 -3.22 -16.37
N VAL A 127 2.44 -3.82 -15.45
CA VAL A 127 2.21 -5.27 -15.45
C VAL A 127 1.02 -5.59 -16.35
N THR A 128 1.29 -5.98 -17.58
CA THR A 128 0.28 -6.14 -18.63
C THR A 128 0.03 -7.59 -19.04
N VAL A 129 0.88 -8.53 -18.64
CA VAL A 129 0.77 -9.96 -19.00
C VAL A 129 1.06 -10.85 -17.80
N VAL A 130 0.49 -12.05 -17.82
CA VAL A 130 0.79 -13.08 -16.82
C VAL A 130 2.13 -13.73 -17.15
N PRO A 131 3.10 -13.74 -16.21
CA PRO A 131 4.34 -14.48 -16.38
C PRO A 131 4.10 -16.00 -16.51
N THR A 132 4.90 -16.66 -17.33
CA THR A 132 4.75 -18.11 -17.58
C THR A 132 5.30 -18.99 -16.44
N SER A 133 6.11 -18.41 -15.53
CA SER A 133 6.77 -19.13 -14.43
C SER A 133 7.08 -18.18 -13.26
N GLY A 134 7.65 -18.72 -12.20
CA GLY A 134 8.06 -17.93 -11.03
C GLY A 134 7.02 -17.85 -9.92
N PHE A 135 5.87 -18.51 -10.08
CA PHE A 135 4.88 -18.61 -9.02
C PHE A 135 5.37 -19.48 -7.88
N ILE A 136 5.26 -18.95 -6.65
CA ILE A 136 5.64 -19.61 -5.41
C ILE A 136 4.38 -20.17 -4.77
N ALA A 137 4.40 -21.48 -4.48
CA ALA A 137 3.40 -22.12 -3.65
C ALA A 137 3.72 -21.88 -2.17
N ASP A 138 2.71 -21.99 -1.31
CA ASP A 138 2.85 -21.80 0.11
C ASP A 138 3.75 -22.86 0.76
N THR A 139 4.53 -22.42 1.74
CA THR A 139 5.43 -23.25 2.53
C THR A 139 5.24 -22.97 4.03
N LYS A 140 5.92 -23.77 4.86
CA LYS A 140 6.02 -23.46 6.29
C LYS A 140 7.00 -22.31 6.51
N VAL A 141 6.59 -21.35 7.30
CA VAL A 141 7.37 -20.18 7.69
C VAL A 141 7.17 -19.88 9.17
N ASP A 142 8.15 -19.27 9.79
CA ASP A 142 8.01 -18.76 11.15
C ASP A 142 7.23 -17.45 11.13
N MET A 143 5.98 -17.49 11.57
CA MET A 143 5.11 -16.31 11.68
C MET A 143 5.20 -15.71 13.08
N MET A 144 5.45 -14.42 13.15
CA MET A 144 5.41 -13.68 14.41
C MET A 144 3.96 -13.57 14.90
N THR A 145 3.62 -14.24 15.98
CA THR A 145 2.29 -14.20 16.61
C THR A 145 2.12 -13.00 17.53
N ILE A 146 3.11 -12.78 18.40
CA ILE A 146 3.27 -11.56 19.18
C ILE A 146 4.74 -11.13 19.12
N MET A 147 5.04 -9.91 19.55
CA MET A 147 6.41 -9.40 19.54
C MET A 147 7.37 -10.42 20.19
N GLY A 148 8.34 -10.89 19.39
CA GLY A 148 9.36 -11.84 19.82
C GLY A 148 8.91 -13.31 19.98
N LYS A 149 7.66 -13.64 19.63
CA LYS A 149 7.19 -15.04 19.59
C LYS A 149 6.83 -15.45 18.17
N PHE A 150 7.35 -16.59 17.75
CA PHE A 150 7.16 -17.14 16.42
C PHE A 150 6.54 -18.54 16.52
N GLU A 151 5.71 -18.87 15.55
CA GLU A 151 5.11 -20.19 15.38
C GLU A 151 5.22 -20.59 13.90
N GLU A 152 5.59 -21.83 13.65
CA GLU A 152 5.59 -22.37 12.30
C GLU A 152 4.17 -22.50 11.78
N ARG A 153 3.87 -21.79 10.70
CA ARG A 153 2.59 -21.77 10.01
C ARG A 153 2.78 -21.74 8.50
N SER A 154 1.72 -22.00 7.76
CA SER A 154 1.75 -21.91 6.30
C SER A 154 1.53 -20.48 5.83
N ALA A 155 2.36 -19.97 4.93
CA ALA A 155 2.18 -18.70 4.24
C ALA A 155 2.93 -18.67 2.89
N ASN A 156 2.63 -17.67 2.07
CA ASN A 156 3.29 -17.49 0.78
C ASN A 156 4.47 -16.53 0.90
N THR A 157 5.67 -17.01 0.60
CA THR A 157 6.91 -16.24 0.74
C THR A 157 7.10 -15.18 -0.36
N ALA A 158 6.26 -15.12 -1.39
CA ALA A 158 6.25 -13.98 -2.30
C ALA A 158 5.85 -12.68 -1.57
N PHE A 159 5.00 -12.77 -0.54
CA PHE A 159 4.53 -11.61 0.22
C PHE A 159 5.35 -11.32 1.46
N GLN A 160 5.88 -12.34 2.12
CA GLN A 160 6.52 -12.18 3.41
C GLN A 160 7.56 -13.27 3.66
N VAL A 161 8.75 -12.86 4.05
CA VAL A 161 9.80 -13.70 4.60
C VAL A 161 10.26 -13.11 5.93
N LEU A 162 10.76 -13.96 6.83
CA LEU A 162 11.07 -13.57 8.20
C LEU A 162 12.09 -12.42 8.29
N ASP A 163 13.16 -12.52 7.49
CA ASP A 163 14.33 -11.64 7.51
C ASP A 163 14.29 -10.56 6.41
N ARG A 164 13.21 -10.50 5.63
CA ARG A 164 13.09 -9.57 4.49
C ARG A 164 11.73 -8.93 4.44
N PRO A 165 11.68 -7.62 4.44
CA PRO A 165 10.46 -6.90 4.14
C PRO A 165 10.10 -7.13 2.67
N VAL A 166 8.85 -7.58 2.41
CA VAL A 166 8.37 -7.79 1.05
C VAL A 166 7.24 -6.82 0.76
N TRP A 167 6.01 -7.03 1.25
CA TRP A 167 4.96 -6.04 0.98
C TRP A 167 4.73 -5.07 2.14
N ALA A 168 4.92 -5.50 3.38
CA ALA A 168 4.76 -4.67 4.57
C ALA A 168 5.76 -5.05 5.66
N TRP A 169 6.42 -4.07 6.25
CA TRP A 169 7.31 -4.24 7.40
C TRP A 169 7.24 -3.00 8.30
N PHE A 170 7.83 -3.09 9.46
CA PHE A 170 7.89 -1.97 10.38
C PHE A 170 9.28 -1.78 10.97
N ASP A 171 9.59 -0.53 11.26
CA ASP A 171 10.71 -0.13 12.09
C ASP A 171 10.18 0.39 13.43
N ALA A 172 10.99 0.27 14.47
CA ALA A 172 10.71 0.82 15.79
C ALA A 172 11.88 1.71 16.22
N PRO A 173 12.03 2.92 15.67
CA PRO A 173 13.17 3.80 15.94
C PRO A 173 13.22 4.27 17.39
N ALA A 174 12.08 4.27 18.11
CA ALA A 174 11.99 4.55 19.54
C ALA A 174 10.93 3.63 20.19
N PRO A 175 10.99 3.41 21.51
CA PRO A 175 9.96 2.66 22.22
C PRO A 175 8.57 3.26 22.01
N GLY A 176 7.65 2.44 21.47
CA GLY A 176 6.27 2.84 21.16
C GLY A 176 6.08 3.54 19.81
N ASP A 177 7.15 3.87 19.09
CA ASP A 177 7.10 4.44 17.75
C ASP A 177 7.30 3.33 16.71
N MET A 178 6.21 2.79 16.21
CA MET A 178 6.21 1.74 15.20
C MET A 178 5.82 2.32 13.85
N GLN A 179 6.80 2.43 12.94
CA GLN A 179 6.62 2.99 11.61
C GLN A 179 6.47 1.86 10.58
N TRP A 180 5.35 1.86 9.86
CA TRP A 180 5.05 0.87 8.82
C TRP A 180 5.47 1.37 7.44
N HIS A 181 6.05 0.46 6.67
CA HIS A 181 6.50 0.67 5.31
C HIS A 181 5.86 -0.36 4.38
N TYR A 182 5.66 0.02 3.11
CA TYR A 182 5.06 -0.80 2.08
C TYR A 182 5.91 -0.74 0.81
N ASN A 183 6.18 -1.87 0.17
CA ASN A 183 6.99 -1.89 -1.06
C ASN A 183 6.20 -1.46 -2.30
N LYS A 184 4.87 -1.43 -2.21
CA LYS A 184 3.95 -1.12 -3.33
C LYS A 184 4.15 -2.03 -4.56
N ASN A 185 4.79 -3.19 -4.41
CA ASN A 185 4.98 -4.12 -5.52
C ASN A 185 3.63 -4.65 -6.02
N VAL A 186 3.56 -4.85 -7.32
CA VAL A 186 2.47 -5.56 -7.98
C VAL A 186 2.73 -7.06 -7.91
N PHE A 187 1.72 -7.80 -7.48
CA PHE A 187 1.79 -9.26 -7.41
C PHE A 187 0.82 -9.88 -8.41
N ILE A 188 1.17 -11.04 -8.94
CA ILE A 188 0.26 -11.88 -9.70
C ILE A 188 -0.09 -13.09 -8.86
N ILE A 189 -1.40 -13.34 -8.70
CA ILE A 189 -1.94 -14.48 -7.97
C ILE A 189 -2.48 -15.47 -8.99
N LYS A 190 -1.99 -16.68 -8.94
CA LYS A 190 -2.62 -17.82 -9.61
C LYS A 190 -3.71 -18.35 -8.67
N THR A 191 -4.94 -18.48 -9.16
CA THR A 191 -6.10 -18.91 -8.37
C THR A 191 -6.05 -20.39 -8.01
N ALA A 192 -6.89 -20.83 -7.08
CA ALA A 192 -6.94 -22.21 -6.58
C ALA A 192 -7.12 -23.26 -7.69
N ASP A 193 -7.84 -22.93 -8.76
CA ASP A 193 -8.06 -23.81 -9.92
C ASP A 193 -6.83 -23.96 -10.84
N GLY A 194 -5.78 -23.16 -10.61
CA GLY A 194 -4.54 -23.15 -11.38
C GLY A 194 -4.65 -22.61 -12.81
N LYS A 195 -5.80 -22.03 -13.18
CA LYS A 195 -6.12 -21.64 -14.56
C LYS A 195 -6.30 -20.14 -14.76
N HIS A 196 -6.71 -19.44 -13.71
CA HIS A 196 -6.96 -18.01 -13.76
C HIS A 196 -5.95 -17.25 -12.91
N TYR A 197 -5.86 -15.94 -13.16
CA TYR A 197 -4.91 -15.08 -12.49
C TYR A 197 -5.60 -13.79 -12.07
N ALA A 198 -5.11 -13.22 -10.96
CA ALA A 198 -5.42 -11.87 -10.53
C ALA A 198 -4.13 -11.06 -10.44
N LYS A 199 -4.19 -9.78 -10.82
CA LYS A 199 -3.14 -8.81 -10.57
C LYS A 199 -3.54 -7.99 -9.36
N ILE A 200 -2.70 -7.88 -8.34
CA ILE A 200 -3.00 -7.17 -7.10
C ILE A 200 -1.88 -6.23 -6.69
N ILE A 201 -2.23 -5.19 -5.95
CA ILE A 201 -1.31 -4.32 -5.23
C ILE A 201 -1.82 -4.13 -3.81
N MET A 202 -0.94 -4.36 -2.83
CA MET A 202 -1.26 -4.16 -1.42
C MET A 202 -1.12 -2.69 -1.06
N LYS A 203 -2.12 -2.09 -0.42
CA LYS A 203 -2.18 -0.65 -0.15
C LYS A 203 -1.83 -0.30 1.28
N GLN A 204 -2.34 -1.03 2.25
CA GLN A 204 -2.17 -0.71 3.67
C GLN A 204 -2.35 -1.91 4.59
N TYR A 205 -1.81 -1.78 5.79
CA TYR A 205 -2.00 -2.69 6.93
C TYR A 205 -2.49 -1.96 8.19
N LYS A 206 -2.45 -0.63 8.18
CA LYS A 206 -2.91 0.23 9.27
C LYS A 206 -4.28 0.83 8.93
N SER A 207 -5.04 1.21 9.96
CA SER A 207 -6.21 2.07 9.79
C SER A 207 -5.83 3.41 9.15
N ASP A 208 -6.79 4.12 8.57
CA ASP A 208 -6.55 5.39 7.88
C ASP A 208 -5.97 6.47 8.81
N ASP A 209 -6.27 6.39 10.13
CA ASP A 209 -5.67 7.26 11.15
C ASP A 209 -4.31 6.75 11.68
N GLY A 210 -3.81 5.64 11.15
CA GLY A 210 -2.52 5.04 11.48
C GLY A 210 -2.44 4.34 12.83
N LYS A 211 -3.52 4.28 13.63
CA LYS A 211 -3.47 3.78 15.01
C LYS A 211 -3.60 2.27 15.12
N GLU A 212 -4.52 1.68 14.37
CA GLU A 212 -4.84 0.25 14.47
C GLU A 212 -4.12 -0.57 13.40
N SER A 213 -3.68 -1.78 13.75
CA SER A 213 -3.09 -2.73 12.82
C SER A 213 -4.12 -3.76 12.35
N GLY A 214 -3.84 -4.44 11.24
CA GLY A 214 -4.71 -5.47 10.70
C GLY A 214 -5.76 -4.96 9.71
N HIS A 215 -5.69 -3.68 9.34
CA HIS A 215 -6.54 -3.04 8.34
C HIS A 215 -5.93 -3.26 6.95
N ILE A 216 -6.27 -4.38 6.33
CA ILE A 216 -5.69 -4.81 5.06
C ILE A 216 -6.55 -4.27 3.92
N LYS A 217 -5.93 -3.52 3.01
CA LYS A 217 -6.55 -3.05 1.78
C LYS A 217 -5.68 -3.43 0.59
N PHE A 218 -6.31 -3.89 -0.46
CA PHE A 218 -5.64 -4.15 -1.73
C PHE A 218 -6.55 -3.80 -2.90
N ASP A 219 -5.92 -3.42 -4.03
CA ASP A 219 -6.63 -3.25 -5.29
C ASP A 219 -6.26 -4.42 -6.20
N TYR A 220 -7.20 -4.82 -7.07
CA TYR A 220 -7.00 -5.98 -7.94
C TYR A 220 -7.74 -5.87 -9.26
N VAL A 221 -7.21 -6.56 -10.27
CA VAL A 221 -7.88 -6.85 -11.54
C VAL A 221 -8.06 -8.36 -11.65
N TYR A 222 -9.28 -8.80 -11.91
CA TYR A 222 -9.60 -10.20 -12.15
C TYR A 222 -10.76 -10.35 -13.15
N PRO A 223 -10.69 -11.26 -14.13
CA PRO A 223 -9.51 -12.07 -14.48
C PRO A 223 -8.42 -11.21 -15.13
N PHE A 224 -7.16 -11.51 -14.78
CA PHE A 224 -5.98 -10.93 -15.41
C PHE A 224 -5.42 -11.93 -16.44
N LYS A 225 -5.01 -11.45 -17.62
CA LYS A 225 -4.57 -12.29 -18.76
C LYS A 225 -3.17 -11.96 -19.23
#